data_d3c6d9ae0034cc9913d6e4e27f7722b3
#
_entry.id   d3c6d9ae0034cc9913d6e4e27f7722b3
#
_cell.length_a   1.000
_cell.length_b   1.000
_cell.length_c   1.000
_cell.angle_alpha   90.00
_cell.angle_beta   90.00
_cell.angle_gamma   90.00
#
_symmetry.space_group_name_H-M   'P 1'
#
loop_
_entity.id
_entity.type
_entity.pdbx_description
1 polymer ?
#
loop_
_entity_poly.entity_id
_entity_poly.type
_entity_poly.pdbx_seq_one_letter_code
_entity_poly.pdbx_strand_id
1 'polypeptide(L)'
;MQQTPELMTPARQIRVLCVDDHPLVLEGLRARLADEHHIEVVAEASDAAAAMERLDTLNVDVVLLDIGMKDVNGIELARRILEAHPKVGVLMLSMYDSKEHIDAAIAAGARGYVIKDEPAWQIGMAIRAVAAGRSYYSPTAADRLLGPKTPEQSLSRREQDILSLLAKGMSSKAIAGVLHISVRTVETHRMSIRRKLNLGGQAELIKFAVERLRR
;
A
#
# COMPACT_ATOMS: atom_id res chain seq x y z
N MET A 1 32.54 21.39 32.57
CA MET A 1 32.46 20.30 31.60
C MET A 1 31.47 20.74 30.54
N GLN A 2 31.98 21.23 29.41
CA GLN A 2 31.18 21.63 28.26
C GLN A 2 30.89 20.39 27.45
N GLN A 3 29.61 20.02 27.33
CA GLN A 3 29.15 18.97 26.40
C GLN A 3 29.25 19.55 24.98
N THR A 4 30.15 19.00 24.20
CA THR A 4 30.25 19.24 22.77
C THR A 4 28.97 18.71 22.11
N PRO A 5 28.24 19.51 21.29
CA PRO A 5 27.10 18.98 20.57
C PRO A 5 27.59 17.94 19.57
N GLU A 6 27.06 16.70 19.67
CA GLU A 6 27.23 15.68 18.64
C GLU A 6 26.75 16.25 17.30
N LEU A 7 27.67 16.39 16.37
CA LEU A 7 27.42 16.70 14.98
C LEU A 7 26.49 15.60 14.41
N MET A 8 25.21 15.91 14.32
CA MET A 8 24.26 15.06 13.59
C MET A 8 24.78 14.89 12.17
N THR A 9 25.28 13.70 11.85
CA THR A 9 25.59 13.32 10.47
C THR A 9 24.35 13.58 9.62
N PRO A 10 24.43 14.37 8.53
CA PRO A 10 23.26 14.60 7.69
C PRO A 10 22.71 13.26 7.23
N ALA A 11 21.42 13.03 7.46
CA ALA A 11 20.76 11.81 7.02
C ALA A 11 21.00 11.65 5.51
N ARG A 12 21.53 10.48 5.11
CA ARG A 12 21.83 10.17 3.71
C ARG A 12 20.58 10.36 2.86
N GLN A 13 20.65 11.15 1.81
CA GLN A 13 19.57 11.33 0.85
C GLN A 13 19.32 10.03 0.08
N ILE A 14 18.05 9.71 -0.15
CA ILE A 14 17.62 8.60 -1.00
C ILE A 14 17.72 9.06 -2.45
N ARG A 15 18.53 8.39 -3.25
CA ARG A 15 18.80 8.72 -4.65
C ARG A 15 17.80 7.99 -5.55
N VAL A 16 16.98 8.76 -6.26
CA VAL A 16 15.87 8.25 -7.08
C VAL A 16 16.14 8.47 -8.55
N LEU A 17 15.95 7.43 -9.36
CA LEU A 17 15.82 7.49 -10.80
C LEU A 17 14.34 7.44 -11.17
N CYS A 18 13.84 8.44 -11.89
CA CYS A 18 12.46 8.44 -12.41
C CYS A 18 12.46 7.96 -13.86
N VAL A 19 11.60 6.99 -14.18
CA VAL A 19 11.50 6.38 -15.53
C VAL A 19 10.05 6.43 -15.99
N ASP A 20 9.77 7.25 -17.00
CA ASP A 20 8.43 7.44 -17.61
C ASP A 20 8.61 8.04 -19.01
N ASP A 21 7.89 7.54 -20.01
CA ASP A 21 7.97 8.06 -21.39
C ASP A 21 7.16 9.36 -21.63
N HIS A 22 6.52 9.89 -20.58
CA HIS A 22 5.77 11.13 -20.59
C HIS A 22 6.54 12.25 -19.89
N PRO A 23 7.09 13.24 -20.61
CA PRO A 23 7.89 14.32 -20.01
C PRO A 23 7.18 15.10 -18.92
N LEU A 24 5.87 15.37 -19.08
CA LEU A 24 5.06 16.07 -18.06
C LEU A 24 4.97 15.29 -16.74
N VAL A 25 5.00 13.96 -16.79
CA VAL A 25 5.01 13.13 -15.58
C VAL A 25 6.34 13.27 -14.86
N LEU A 26 7.46 13.22 -15.59
CA LEU A 26 8.80 13.41 -15.03
C LEU A 26 8.96 14.80 -14.39
N GLU A 27 8.52 15.86 -15.07
CA GLU A 27 8.50 17.22 -14.52
C GLU A 27 7.66 17.31 -13.23
N GLY A 28 6.47 16.71 -13.25
CA GLY A 28 5.58 16.66 -12.09
C GLY A 28 6.18 15.91 -10.91
N LEU A 29 6.84 14.77 -11.16
CA LEU A 29 7.54 13.99 -10.14
C LEU A 29 8.71 14.77 -9.55
N ARG A 30 9.54 15.40 -10.39
CA ARG A 30 10.65 16.25 -9.95
C ARG A 30 10.16 17.37 -9.04
N ALA A 31 9.14 18.12 -9.47
CA ALA A 31 8.59 19.22 -8.70
C ALA A 31 8.06 18.76 -7.33
N ARG A 32 7.39 17.61 -7.27
CA ARG A 32 6.83 17.05 -6.03
C ARG A 32 7.88 16.50 -5.08
N LEU A 33 8.92 15.89 -5.61
CA LEU A 33 9.99 15.31 -4.80
C LEU A 33 11.01 16.37 -4.35
N ALA A 34 11.05 17.55 -4.97
CA ALA A 34 11.91 18.65 -4.56
C ALA A 34 11.64 19.14 -3.11
N ASP A 35 10.40 19.03 -2.63
CA ASP A 35 10.02 19.42 -1.26
C ASP A 35 10.34 18.33 -0.22
N GLU A 36 10.77 17.14 -0.64
CA GLU A 36 11.08 16.01 0.23
C GLU A 36 12.56 16.03 0.64
N HIS A 37 12.90 16.66 1.77
CA HIS A 37 14.27 16.92 2.24
C HIS A 37 15.25 15.72 2.23
N HIS A 38 14.74 14.48 2.19
CA HIS A 38 15.57 13.25 2.22
C HIS A 38 15.53 12.46 0.92
N ILE A 39 14.98 13.03 -0.16
CA ILE A 39 14.86 12.39 -1.47
C ILE A 39 15.52 13.30 -2.50
N GLU A 40 16.36 12.72 -3.35
CA GLU A 40 17.02 13.41 -4.46
C GLU A 40 16.72 12.68 -5.77
N VAL A 41 16.09 13.34 -6.73
CA VAL A 41 15.98 12.82 -8.10
C VAL A 41 17.30 13.03 -8.80
N VAL A 42 18.11 11.98 -8.88
CA VAL A 42 19.47 12.02 -9.44
C VAL A 42 19.51 11.90 -10.96
N ALA A 43 18.47 11.31 -11.56
CA ALA A 43 18.31 11.22 -12.99
C ALA A 43 16.86 10.95 -13.40
N GLU A 44 16.62 11.16 -14.68
CA GLU A 44 15.38 10.81 -15.38
C GLU A 44 15.72 10.01 -16.64
N ALA A 45 14.81 9.12 -17.03
CA ALA A 45 14.90 8.35 -18.25
C ALA A 45 13.51 8.22 -18.90
N SER A 46 13.46 8.31 -20.22
CA SER A 46 12.22 8.18 -21.00
C SER A 46 12.05 6.82 -21.66
N ASP A 47 13.05 5.95 -21.55
CA ASP A 47 13.07 4.61 -22.15
C ASP A 47 13.97 3.65 -21.36
N ALA A 48 13.93 2.38 -21.73
CA ALA A 48 14.67 1.33 -21.06
C ALA A 48 16.18 1.46 -21.22
N ALA A 49 16.67 1.89 -22.37
CA ALA A 49 18.10 2.00 -22.64
C ALA A 49 18.71 3.12 -21.78
N ALA A 50 18.06 4.29 -21.76
CA ALA A 50 18.46 5.40 -20.90
C ALA A 50 18.40 5.02 -19.41
N ALA A 51 17.38 4.29 -18.98
CA ALA A 51 17.27 3.84 -17.59
C ALA A 51 18.43 2.94 -17.17
N MET A 52 18.80 1.96 -18.00
CA MET A 52 19.95 1.08 -17.74
C MET A 52 21.28 1.84 -17.74
N GLU A 53 21.51 2.74 -18.69
CA GLU A 53 22.70 3.60 -18.73
C GLU A 53 22.85 4.43 -17.45
N ARG A 54 21.75 5.01 -16.95
CA ARG A 54 21.77 5.78 -15.68
C ARG A 54 22.11 4.90 -14.49
N LEU A 55 21.58 3.68 -14.44
CA LEU A 55 21.88 2.73 -13.37
C LEU A 55 23.34 2.25 -13.38
N ASP A 56 23.95 2.11 -14.57
CA ASP A 56 25.35 1.73 -14.69
C ASP A 56 26.31 2.84 -14.27
N THR A 57 25.89 4.11 -14.39
CA THR A 57 26.76 5.27 -14.18
C THR A 57 26.51 5.99 -12.85
N LEU A 58 25.34 5.84 -12.25
CA LEU A 58 24.92 6.55 -11.04
C LEU A 58 24.61 5.59 -9.91
N ASN A 59 24.89 6.02 -8.67
CA ASN A 59 24.37 5.32 -7.50
C ASN A 59 22.90 5.66 -7.33
N VAL A 60 22.01 4.70 -7.51
CA VAL A 60 20.55 4.80 -7.35
C VAL A 60 20.11 3.88 -6.24
N ASP A 61 19.31 4.39 -5.30
CA ASP A 61 18.71 3.60 -4.23
C ASP A 61 17.34 3.05 -4.64
N VAL A 62 16.55 3.87 -5.38
CA VAL A 62 15.18 3.52 -5.80
C VAL A 62 14.95 3.95 -7.24
N VAL A 63 14.39 3.06 -8.05
CA VAL A 63 13.81 3.39 -9.36
C VAL A 63 12.31 3.55 -9.21
N LEU A 64 11.80 4.72 -9.55
CA LEU A 64 10.37 4.99 -9.70
C LEU A 64 10.02 4.77 -11.18
N LEU A 65 9.25 3.72 -11.47
CA LEU A 65 9.11 3.17 -12.82
C LEU A 65 7.64 3.13 -13.26
N ASP A 66 7.33 3.75 -14.38
CA ASP A 66 6.03 3.58 -15.03
C ASP A 66 5.89 2.21 -15.70
N ILE A 67 4.68 1.64 -15.66
CA ILE A 67 4.35 0.38 -16.34
C ILE A 67 4.05 0.61 -17.82
N GLY A 68 3.36 1.71 -18.14
CA GLY A 68 2.70 1.96 -19.42
C GLY A 68 3.58 2.59 -20.48
N MET A 69 4.90 2.35 -20.49
CA MET A 69 5.80 2.92 -21.50
C MET A 69 5.60 2.27 -22.88
N LYS A 70 5.82 3.05 -23.96
CA LYS A 70 5.54 2.63 -25.34
C LYS A 70 6.48 1.54 -25.83
N ASP A 71 7.77 1.65 -25.53
CA ASP A 71 8.81 0.81 -26.13
C ASP A 71 9.03 -0.51 -25.37
N VAL A 72 8.76 -0.51 -24.06
CA VAL A 72 8.89 -1.69 -23.21
C VAL A 72 7.89 -1.63 -22.05
N ASN A 73 7.33 -2.77 -21.72
CA ASN A 73 6.51 -2.86 -20.51
C ASN A 73 7.39 -2.67 -19.27
N GLY A 74 7.01 -1.70 -18.39
CA GLY A 74 7.77 -1.39 -17.18
C GLY A 74 7.97 -2.59 -16.23
N ILE A 75 7.07 -3.58 -16.25
CA ILE A 75 7.22 -4.82 -15.47
C ILE A 75 8.41 -5.64 -16.00
N GLU A 76 8.59 -5.71 -17.33
CA GLU A 76 9.73 -6.38 -17.92
C GLU A 76 11.04 -5.62 -17.65
N LEU A 77 10.99 -4.29 -17.73
CA LEU A 77 12.13 -3.46 -17.37
C LEU A 77 12.51 -3.62 -15.89
N ALA A 78 11.53 -3.72 -14.98
CA ALA A 78 11.77 -3.98 -13.56
C ALA A 78 12.57 -5.27 -13.34
N ARG A 79 12.23 -6.35 -14.06
CA ARG A 79 12.96 -7.63 -14.00
C ARG A 79 14.40 -7.46 -14.44
N ARG A 80 14.63 -6.81 -15.59
CA ARG A 80 15.98 -6.54 -16.14
C ARG A 80 16.81 -5.67 -15.18
N ILE A 81 16.20 -4.64 -14.58
CA ILE A 81 16.87 -3.80 -13.59
C ILE A 81 17.32 -4.65 -12.39
N LEU A 82 16.45 -5.47 -11.83
CA LEU A 82 16.76 -6.27 -10.64
C LEU A 82 17.76 -7.40 -10.90
N GLU A 83 17.81 -7.94 -12.13
CA GLU A 83 18.83 -8.90 -12.55
C GLU A 83 20.23 -8.26 -12.62
N ALA A 84 20.34 -7.03 -13.18
CA ALA A 84 21.59 -6.31 -13.31
C ALA A 84 22.00 -5.57 -12.02
N HIS A 85 21.03 -5.01 -11.29
CA HIS A 85 21.22 -4.16 -10.12
C HIS A 85 20.38 -4.65 -8.92
N PRO A 86 20.68 -5.81 -8.29
CA PRO A 86 19.84 -6.47 -7.30
C PRO A 86 19.68 -5.69 -5.97
N LYS A 87 20.49 -4.66 -5.75
CA LYS A 87 20.42 -3.81 -4.55
C LYS A 87 19.44 -2.63 -4.71
N VAL A 88 19.06 -2.31 -5.94
CA VAL A 88 18.16 -1.20 -6.23
C VAL A 88 16.73 -1.59 -5.84
N GLY A 89 16.01 -0.70 -5.20
CA GLY A 89 14.59 -0.88 -4.94
C GLY A 89 13.75 -0.44 -6.13
N VAL A 90 12.83 -1.27 -6.62
CA VAL A 90 11.90 -0.87 -7.69
C VAL A 90 10.53 -0.55 -7.09
N LEU A 91 10.05 0.66 -7.37
CA LEU A 91 8.73 1.18 -7.03
C LEU A 91 7.95 1.46 -8.31
N MET A 92 6.88 0.70 -8.55
CA MET A 92 6.01 0.92 -9.70
C MET A 92 5.09 2.12 -9.45
N LEU A 93 4.98 3.00 -10.45
CA LEU A 93 4.02 4.09 -10.47
C LEU A 93 3.14 3.93 -11.71
N SER A 94 1.83 3.71 -11.58
CA SER A 94 1.01 3.23 -12.69
C SER A 94 -0.41 3.77 -12.66
N MET A 95 -1.02 3.92 -13.84
CA MET A 95 -2.47 4.12 -13.99
C MET A 95 -3.25 2.80 -13.88
N TYR A 96 -2.60 1.66 -13.97
CA TYR A 96 -3.25 0.34 -13.88
C TYR A 96 -3.46 -0.06 -12.42
N ASP A 97 -4.73 -0.31 -12.05
CA ASP A 97 -5.13 -0.71 -10.70
C ASP A 97 -5.59 -2.18 -10.62
N SER A 98 -5.46 -2.95 -11.69
CA SER A 98 -5.90 -4.34 -11.71
C SER A 98 -4.95 -5.25 -10.92
N LYS A 99 -5.53 -6.28 -10.30
CA LYS A 99 -4.77 -7.26 -9.51
C LYS A 99 -3.67 -7.94 -10.35
N GLU A 100 -3.95 -8.22 -11.62
CA GLU A 100 -3.04 -8.89 -12.55
C GLU A 100 -1.75 -8.07 -12.75
N HIS A 101 -1.86 -6.75 -12.90
CA HIS A 101 -0.70 -5.87 -13.05
C HIS A 101 0.10 -5.79 -11.76
N ILE A 102 -0.57 -5.70 -10.61
CA ILE A 102 0.09 -5.63 -9.31
C ILE A 102 0.81 -6.94 -8.99
N ASP A 103 0.15 -8.10 -9.21
CA ASP A 103 0.77 -9.42 -9.03
C ASP A 103 1.99 -9.61 -9.95
N ALA A 104 1.88 -9.19 -11.22
CA ALA A 104 2.98 -9.28 -12.18
C ALA A 104 4.17 -8.39 -11.77
N ALA A 105 3.92 -7.19 -11.23
CA ALA A 105 4.97 -6.31 -10.72
C ALA A 105 5.68 -6.92 -9.50
N ILE A 106 4.93 -7.51 -8.57
CA ILE A 106 5.48 -8.24 -7.42
C ILE A 106 6.31 -9.44 -7.87
N ALA A 107 5.80 -10.22 -8.81
CA ALA A 107 6.52 -11.38 -9.38
C ALA A 107 7.81 -10.97 -10.12
N ALA A 108 7.85 -9.76 -10.68
CA ALA A 108 9.06 -9.18 -11.25
C ALA A 108 10.07 -8.69 -10.21
N GLY A 109 9.70 -8.69 -8.91
CA GLY A 109 10.56 -8.28 -7.80
C GLY A 109 10.37 -6.84 -7.34
N ALA A 110 9.39 -6.10 -7.88
CA ALA A 110 9.08 -4.76 -7.40
C ALA A 110 8.69 -4.80 -5.91
N ARG A 111 9.25 -3.89 -5.13
CA ARG A 111 8.96 -3.77 -3.69
C ARG A 111 7.85 -2.76 -3.38
N GLY A 112 7.41 -2.00 -4.36
CA GLY A 112 6.33 -1.05 -4.18
C GLY A 112 5.46 -0.88 -5.40
N TYR A 113 4.20 -0.47 -5.15
CA TYR A 113 3.23 -0.14 -6.18
C TYR A 113 2.34 1.02 -5.71
N VAL A 114 2.33 2.10 -6.48
CA VAL A 114 1.51 3.29 -6.24
C VAL A 114 0.68 3.58 -7.48
N ILE A 115 -0.61 3.81 -7.30
CA ILE A 115 -1.51 4.24 -8.37
C ILE A 115 -1.32 5.76 -8.61
N LYS A 116 -1.17 6.18 -9.88
CA LYS A 116 -0.91 7.59 -10.24
C LYS A 116 -2.03 8.56 -9.81
N ASP A 117 -3.27 8.06 -9.67
CA ASP A 117 -4.43 8.86 -9.24
C ASP A 117 -4.49 9.09 -7.73
N GLU A 118 -3.60 8.48 -6.96
CA GLU A 118 -3.59 8.62 -5.51
C GLU A 118 -2.81 9.88 -5.05
N PRO A 119 -3.05 10.33 -3.80
CA PRO A 119 -2.41 11.54 -3.29
C PRO A 119 -0.87 11.47 -3.36
N ALA A 120 -0.27 12.53 -3.85
CA ALA A 120 1.16 12.62 -4.14
C ALA A 120 2.10 12.34 -2.96
N TRP A 121 1.69 12.63 -1.72
CA TRP A 121 2.49 12.34 -0.52
C TRP A 121 2.78 10.84 -0.34
N GLN A 122 1.98 9.96 -0.95
CA GLN A 122 2.20 8.53 -0.92
C GLN A 122 3.48 8.12 -1.65
N ILE A 123 3.88 8.85 -2.70
CA ILE A 123 5.11 8.56 -3.46
C ILE A 123 6.33 8.71 -2.55
N GLY A 124 6.41 9.80 -1.77
CA GLY A 124 7.51 10.00 -0.83
C GLY A 124 7.56 8.92 0.27
N MET A 125 6.40 8.52 0.80
CA MET A 125 6.32 7.40 1.76
C MET A 125 6.77 6.08 1.13
N ALA A 126 6.33 5.79 -0.09
CA ALA A 126 6.68 4.58 -0.83
C ALA A 126 8.19 4.52 -1.10
N ILE A 127 8.80 5.62 -1.57
CA ILE A 127 10.25 5.73 -1.81
C ILE A 127 11.02 5.42 -0.52
N ARG A 128 10.66 6.03 0.61
CA ARG A 128 11.31 5.78 1.91
C ARG A 128 11.17 4.32 2.36
N ALA A 129 10.00 3.72 2.17
CA ALA A 129 9.79 2.33 2.52
C ALA A 129 10.64 1.37 1.66
N VAL A 130 10.65 1.59 0.34
CA VAL A 130 11.41 0.77 -0.62
C VAL A 130 12.91 0.93 -0.42
N ALA A 131 13.42 2.15 -0.19
CA ALA A 131 14.82 2.41 0.13
C ALA A 131 15.27 1.71 1.42
N ALA A 132 14.36 1.56 2.39
CA ALA A 132 14.60 0.80 3.62
C ALA A 132 14.46 -0.73 3.45
N GLY A 133 14.29 -1.22 2.22
CA GLY A 133 14.12 -2.65 1.92
C GLY A 133 12.73 -3.21 2.27
N ARG A 134 11.77 -2.35 2.63
CA ARG A 134 10.38 -2.74 2.95
C ARG A 134 9.50 -2.66 1.71
N SER A 135 8.38 -3.38 1.73
CA SER A 135 7.35 -3.23 0.70
C SER A 135 6.39 -2.09 1.02
N TYR A 136 5.86 -1.45 -0.04
CA TYR A 136 4.81 -0.45 0.04
C TYR A 136 3.80 -0.65 -1.07
N TYR A 137 2.54 -0.75 -0.71
CA TYR A 137 1.42 -0.78 -1.65
C TYR A 137 0.47 0.33 -1.26
N SER A 138 0.11 1.17 -2.22
CA SER A 138 -0.88 2.22 -1.99
C SER A 138 -2.23 1.61 -1.58
N PRO A 139 -3.13 2.35 -0.89
CA PRO A 139 -4.39 1.80 -0.40
C PRO A 139 -5.19 1.06 -1.48
N THR A 140 -5.33 1.64 -2.67
CA THR A 140 -6.02 1.00 -3.78
C THR A 140 -5.31 -0.27 -4.23
N ALA A 141 -3.98 -0.25 -4.38
CA ALA A 141 -3.19 -1.42 -4.74
C ALA A 141 -3.32 -2.54 -3.68
N ALA A 142 -3.27 -2.18 -2.40
CA ALA A 142 -3.44 -3.13 -1.30
C ALA A 142 -4.85 -3.75 -1.28
N ASP A 143 -5.89 -2.95 -1.51
CA ASP A 143 -7.27 -3.46 -1.60
C ASP A 143 -7.43 -4.44 -2.79
N ARG A 144 -6.78 -4.18 -3.92
CA ARG A 144 -6.78 -5.10 -5.09
C ARG A 144 -6.04 -6.41 -4.80
N LEU A 145 -4.89 -6.33 -4.14
CA LEU A 145 -4.10 -7.52 -3.75
C LEU A 145 -4.86 -8.43 -2.79
N LEU A 146 -5.51 -7.84 -1.80
CA LEU A 146 -6.29 -8.58 -0.82
C LEU A 146 -7.56 -9.19 -1.44
N GLY A 147 -7.93 -8.73 -2.63
CA GLY A 147 -9.19 -9.10 -3.28
C GLY A 147 -10.41 -8.48 -2.59
N PRO A 148 -11.62 -8.80 -3.04
CA PRO A 148 -12.82 -8.36 -2.37
C PRO A 148 -12.77 -8.85 -0.92
N LYS A 149 -12.83 -7.89 0.02
CA LYS A 149 -12.93 -8.23 1.45
C LYS A 149 -14.06 -9.22 1.59
N THR A 150 -13.80 -10.38 2.17
CA THR A 150 -14.90 -11.28 2.52
C THR A 150 -15.90 -10.46 3.35
N PRO A 151 -17.19 -10.77 3.30
CA PRO A 151 -18.19 -10.06 4.11
C PRO A 151 -17.75 -9.93 5.57
N GLU A 152 -17.03 -10.93 6.09
CA GLU A 152 -16.46 -10.96 7.44
C GLU A 152 -15.32 -9.94 7.64
N GLN A 153 -14.44 -9.77 6.64
CA GLN A 153 -13.34 -8.78 6.67
C GLN A 153 -13.86 -7.34 6.53
N SER A 154 -15.08 -7.16 6.06
CA SER A 154 -15.74 -5.85 5.98
C SER A 154 -16.27 -5.33 7.33
N LEU A 155 -16.26 -6.18 8.36
CA LEU A 155 -16.73 -5.80 9.69
C LEU A 155 -15.70 -4.92 10.40
N SER A 156 -16.17 -3.81 10.95
CA SER A 156 -15.36 -2.96 11.84
C SER A 156 -14.97 -3.71 13.12
N ARG A 157 -13.94 -3.26 13.81
CA ARG A 157 -13.50 -3.84 15.08
C ARG A 157 -14.66 -3.95 16.09
N ARG A 158 -15.51 -2.92 16.17
CA ARG A 158 -16.69 -2.90 17.05
C ARG A 158 -17.74 -3.94 16.66
N GLU A 159 -17.96 -4.12 15.37
CA GLU A 159 -18.87 -5.15 14.85
C GLU A 159 -18.33 -6.57 15.12
N GLN A 160 -17.01 -6.76 15.03
CA GLN A 160 -16.36 -8.04 15.40
C GLN A 160 -16.49 -8.35 16.88
N ASP A 161 -16.31 -7.36 17.77
CA ASP A 161 -16.52 -7.52 19.22
C ASP A 161 -17.96 -7.97 19.52
N ILE A 162 -18.95 -7.29 18.92
CA ILE A 162 -20.36 -7.62 19.09
C ILE A 162 -20.66 -9.03 18.55
N LEU A 163 -20.14 -9.37 17.37
CA LEU A 163 -20.33 -10.70 16.79
C LEU A 163 -19.75 -11.81 17.70
N SER A 164 -18.59 -11.57 18.30
CA SER A 164 -17.94 -12.51 19.24
C SER A 164 -18.75 -12.71 20.52
N LEU A 165 -19.39 -11.65 21.03
CA LEU A 165 -20.23 -11.73 22.21
C LEU A 165 -21.60 -12.38 21.91
N LEU A 166 -22.14 -12.15 20.70
CA LEU A 166 -23.34 -12.87 20.22
C LEU A 166 -23.09 -14.38 20.11
N ALA A 167 -21.90 -14.77 19.63
CA ALA A 167 -21.50 -16.17 19.53
C ALA A 167 -21.45 -16.87 20.90
N LYS A 168 -21.18 -16.10 21.99
CA LYS A 168 -21.24 -16.57 23.39
C LYS A 168 -22.65 -16.59 23.94
N GLY A 169 -23.68 -16.34 23.12
CA GLY A 169 -25.10 -16.34 23.54
C GLY A 169 -25.56 -15.10 24.31
N MET A 170 -24.78 -14.01 24.29
CA MET A 170 -25.13 -12.80 25.07
C MET A 170 -26.26 -12.02 24.41
N SER A 171 -27.20 -11.53 25.23
CA SER A 171 -28.25 -10.64 24.80
C SER A 171 -27.72 -9.23 24.50
N SER A 172 -28.43 -8.44 23.67
CA SER A 172 -28.06 -7.05 23.39
C SER A 172 -27.90 -6.20 24.65
N LYS A 173 -28.66 -6.45 25.69
CA LYS A 173 -28.56 -5.77 27.00
C LYS A 173 -27.23 -6.15 27.70
N ALA A 174 -26.86 -7.43 27.69
CA ALA A 174 -25.60 -7.88 28.27
C ALA A 174 -24.38 -7.36 27.48
N ILE A 175 -24.46 -7.38 26.14
CA ILE A 175 -23.42 -6.82 25.26
C ILE A 175 -23.23 -5.32 25.51
N ALA A 176 -24.34 -4.58 25.65
CA ALA A 176 -24.31 -3.15 25.94
C ALA A 176 -23.56 -2.85 27.26
N GLY A 177 -23.78 -3.67 28.29
CA GLY A 177 -23.08 -3.57 29.58
C GLY A 177 -21.56 -3.85 29.43
N VAL A 178 -21.19 -4.93 28.74
CA VAL A 178 -19.80 -5.31 28.57
C VAL A 178 -19.01 -4.27 27.74
N LEU A 179 -19.67 -3.70 26.72
CA LEU A 179 -19.02 -2.77 25.79
C LEU A 179 -19.21 -1.29 26.19
N HIS A 180 -19.89 -1.01 27.31
CA HIS A 180 -20.19 0.34 27.82
C HIS A 180 -20.86 1.25 26.79
N ILE A 181 -21.87 0.73 26.07
CA ILE A 181 -22.68 1.47 25.08
C ILE A 181 -24.16 1.25 25.29
N SER A 182 -25.00 2.01 24.61
CA SER A 182 -26.46 1.81 24.70
C SER A 182 -26.93 0.53 23.99
N VAL A 183 -28.00 -0.06 24.44
CA VAL A 183 -28.67 -1.19 23.76
C VAL A 183 -29.02 -0.81 22.31
N ARG A 184 -29.46 0.43 22.07
CA ARG A 184 -29.79 0.95 20.76
C ARG A 184 -28.55 0.94 19.84
N THR A 185 -27.38 1.28 20.37
CA THR A 185 -26.11 1.23 19.61
C THR A 185 -25.75 -0.21 19.24
N VAL A 186 -25.97 -1.18 20.16
CA VAL A 186 -25.74 -2.61 19.84
C VAL A 186 -26.67 -3.06 18.72
N GLU A 187 -27.95 -2.70 18.76
CA GLU A 187 -28.91 -3.07 17.70
C GLU A 187 -28.54 -2.43 16.34
N THR A 188 -28.08 -1.18 16.36
CA THR A 188 -27.57 -0.53 15.13
C THR A 188 -26.39 -1.31 14.52
N HIS A 189 -25.45 -1.72 15.34
CA HIS A 189 -24.32 -2.56 14.86
C HIS A 189 -24.80 -3.92 14.36
N ARG A 190 -25.75 -4.57 15.04
CA ARG A 190 -26.33 -5.85 14.58
C ARG A 190 -26.99 -5.72 13.21
N MET A 191 -27.74 -4.64 12.97
CA MET A 191 -28.29 -4.36 11.64
C MET A 191 -27.19 -4.15 10.59
N SER A 192 -26.15 -3.39 10.94
CA SER A 192 -25.01 -3.18 10.05
C SER A 192 -24.28 -4.49 9.71
N ILE A 193 -24.02 -5.34 10.70
CA ILE A 193 -23.40 -6.67 10.50
C ILE A 193 -24.27 -7.51 9.56
N ARG A 194 -25.59 -7.59 9.80
CA ARG A 194 -26.49 -8.35 8.93
C ARG A 194 -26.45 -7.88 7.48
N ARG A 195 -26.46 -6.56 7.26
CA ARG A 195 -26.34 -5.97 5.92
C ARG A 195 -25.02 -6.34 5.25
N LYS A 196 -23.90 -6.20 5.97
CA LYS A 196 -22.55 -6.49 5.44
C LYS A 196 -22.35 -7.97 5.14
N LEU A 197 -22.93 -8.85 5.96
CA LEU A 197 -22.85 -10.30 5.78
C LEU A 197 -23.97 -10.87 4.90
N ASN A 198 -24.88 -10.01 4.39
CA ASN A 198 -26.05 -10.39 3.60
C ASN A 198 -26.94 -11.45 4.31
N LEU A 199 -27.20 -11.27 5.60
CA LEU A 199 -28.01 -12.18 6.41
C LEU A 199 -29.47 -11.69 6.52
N GLY A 200 -30.44 -12.58 6.25
CA GLY A 200 -31.86 -12.25 6.19
C GLY A 200 -32.50 -11.95 7.55
N GLY A 201 -31.94 -12.46 8.66
CA GLY A 201 -32.57 -12.36 9.95
C GLY A 201 -31.63 -12.47 11.15
N GLN A 202 -32.23 -12.29 12.35
CA GLN A 202 -31.49 -12.36 13.60
C GLN A 202 -31.00 -13.79 13.91
N ALA A 203 -31.81 -14.80 13.55
CA ALA A 203 -31.45 -16.20 13.75
C ALA A 203 -30.22 -16.58 12.92
N GLU A 204 -30.15 -16.09 11.68
CA GLU A 204 -28.99 -16.32 10.79
C GLU A 204 -27.74 -15.63 11.32
N LEU A 205 -27.87 -14.42 11.88
CA LEU A 205 -26.76 -13.71 12.52
C LEU A 205 -26.17 -14.51 13.69
N ILE A 206 -27.03 -15.06 14.56
CA ILE A 206 -26.60 -15.88 15.69
C ILE A 206 -25.96 -17.17 15.21
N LYS A 207 -26.57 -17.86 14.25
CA LYS A 207 -26.00 -19.07 13.62
C LYS A 207 -24.61 -18.80 13.06
N PHE A 208 -24.48 -17.75 12.26
CA PHE A 208 -23.19 -17.33 11.69
C PHE A 208 -22.15 -17.05 12.77
N ALA A 209 -22.52 -16.32 13.84
CA ALA A 209 -21.64 -16.00 14.93
C ALA A 209 -21.10 -17.27 15.62
N VAL A 210 -21.97 -18.25 15.90
CA VAL A 210 -21.61 -19.51 16.55
C VAL A 210 -20.71 -20.38 15.66
N GLU A 211 -21.01 -20.49 14.36
CA GLU A 211 -20.20 -21.25 13.42
C GLU A 211 -18.77 -20.70 13.29
N ARG A 212 -18.62 -19.39 13.35
CA ARG A 212 -17.31 -18.73 13.32
C ARG A 212 -16.43 -19.04 14.55
N LEU A 213 -17.03 -19.21 15.73
CA LEU A 213 -16.31 -19.57 16.97
C LEU A 213 -15.76 -21.02 16.95
N ARG A 214 -16.26 -21.85 16.04
CA ARG A 214 -15.85 -23.26 15.92
C ARG A 214 -14.73 -23.49 14.91
N ARG A 215 -14.38 -22.47 14.14
CA ARG A 215 -13.23 -22.47 13.20
C ARG A 215 -11.98 -21.92 13.85
#